data_2bb58468dfe8ae39a7f538c3e426f9d6
#
_entry.id   2bb58468dfe8ae39a7f538c3e426f9d6
#
_cell.length_a   1.000
_cell.length_b   1.000
_cell.length_c   1.000
_cell.angle_alpha   90.00
_cell.angle_beta   90.00
_cell.angle_gamma   90.00
#
_symmetry.space_group_name_H-M   'P 1'
#
loop_
_entity.id
_entity.type
_entity.pdbx_description
1 polymer ?
#
loop_
_entity_poly.entity_id
_entity_poly.type
_entity_poly.pdbx_seq_one_letter_code
_entity_poly.pdbx_strand_id
1 'polypeptide(L)'
;MKRKRKVKKTSFRLIIILLILVFVVIPFTILKMTEDGQYYVEDLSTSEVQASYKHYIFASLKMNTIDSKYACIKNENGKVLKLKSGFVNLKTKDVAENTEYITDNDETGYINGNYGADAQYLGTSFDGKKVHFKISGVQAWTDINNVELYLYDDSFTLSTYYIYNGSLIHTISTDLFQGNVNSIAIGPAPKFMKEDTIYCSYDGHYFYENYNDLIEDKKLNKKPYYNYYQYIPHRTTSYLNNSIYNAYLEQYGVSDASVLYNQADIFFKMQNKYSINASMMYALALNESGLGLSQYAIDYNNLFGHAAIDENPDNANQYSSLVDCVKQHAYNFLQQGYLNPNDSRYHGSWFGDKASGINVSYASDPYWGEKAASFYYHLDEDGIDKEKNPIQTIELSSDLKVCAPNKKDVLYTYKKGEIVSIHILKEEIGYYKISSEAPVKDNDLNVNSKYKNSYAYIKKSDFK
;
A
#
# COMPACT_ATOMS: atom_id res chain seq x y z
N MET A 1 -21.28 46.68 43.89
CA MET A 1 -22.28 46.35 42.86
C MET A 1 -21.86 46.58 41.40
N LYS A 2 -20.92 47.47 41.08
CA LYS A 2 -20.52 47.72 39.68
C LYS A 2 -19.73 46.59 38.96
N ARG A 3 -19.01 45.75 39.70
CA ARG A 3 -18.20 44.66 39.11
C ARG A 3 -19.03 43.49 38.55
N LYS A 4 -20.16 43.09 39.21
CA LYS A 4 -21.06 41.99 38.77
C LYS A 4 -21.84 42.32 37.48
N ARG A 5 -22.15 43.61 37.22
CA ARG A 5 -22.84 44.02 35.98
C ARG A 5 -21.94 43.98 34.74
N LYS A 6 -20.62 44.24 34.90
CA LYS A 6 -19.65 44.19 33.77
C LYS A 6 -19.41 42.73 33.28
N VAL A 7 -19.30 41.78 34.21
CA VAL A 7 -19.14 40.34 33.90
C VAL A 7 -20.37 39.79 33.17
N LYS A 8 -21.58 40.12 33.59
CA LYS A 8 -22.81 39.68 32.89
C LYS A 8 -22.92 40.26 31.46
N LYS A 9 -22.52 41.51 31.22
CA LYS A 9 -22.54 42.13 29.87
C LYS A 9 -21.50 41.50 28.95
N THR A 10 -20.32 41.13 29.45
CA THR A 10 -19.25 40.46 28.64
C THR A 10 -19.66 39.04 28.29
N SER A 11 -20.23 38.26 29.20
CA SER A 11 -20.76 36.92 28.93
C SER A 11 -21.90 36.94 27.91
N PHE A 12 -22.83 37.89 28.02
CA PHE A 12 -23.94 38.06 27.09
C PHE A 12 -23.45 38.40 25.65
N ARG A 13 -22.46 39.30 25.54
CA ARG A 13 -21.83 39.61 24.23
C ARG A 13 -21.11 38.40 23.64
N LEU A 14 -20.39 37.61 24.42
CA LEU A 14 -19.76 36.38 23.99
C LEU A 14 -20.77 35.35 23.47
N ILE A 15 -21.90 35.20 24.17
CA ILE A 15 -23.01 34.31 23.72
C ILE A 15 -23.57 34.79 22.39
N ILE A 16 -23.83 36.08 22.21
CA ILE A 16 -24.33 36.61 20.92
C ILE A 16 -23.33 36.41 19.80
N ILE A 17 -22.03 36.66 20.05
CA ILE A 17 -20.98 36.41 19.05
C ILE A 17 -20.92 34.92 18.67
N LEU A 18 -21.01 34.04 19.66
CA LEU A 18 -21.04 32.59 19.43
C LEU A 18 -22.28 32.15 18.61
N LEU A 19 -23.43 32.71 18.92
CA LEU A 19 -24.66 32.47 18.16
C LEU A 19 -24.59 32.99 16.74
N ILE A 20 -24.04 34.18 16.51
CA ILE A 20 -23.79 34.72 15.17
C ILE A 20 -22.81 33.82 14.42
N LEU A 21 -21.75 33.39 15.07
CA LEU A 21 -20.73 32.50 14.47
C LEU A 21 -21.36 31.16 14.06
N VAL A 22 -22.16 30.54 14.93
CA VAL A 22 -22.78 29.23 14.69
C VAL A 22 -23.94 29.32 13.70
N PHE A 23 -24.81 30.33 13.78
CA PHE A 23 -26.04 30.38 13.00
C PHE A 23 -25.95 31.25 11.72
N VAL A 24 -24.92 32.06 11.55
CA VAL A 24 -24.76 32.93 10.38
C VAL A 24 -23.43 32.71 9.67
N VAL A 25 -22.31 32.86 10.38
CA VAL A 25 -20.98 32.80 9.74
C VAL A 25 -20.65 31.39 9.27
N ILE A 26 -20.83 30.38 10.11
CA ILE A 26 -20.55 29.00 9.73
C ILE A 26 -21.43 28.53 8.56
N PRO A 27 -22.78 28.66 8.59
CA PRO A 27 -23.61 28.29 7.46
C PRO A 27 -23.30 29.05 6.18
N PHE A 28 -23.01 30.35 6.28
CA PHE A 28 -22.66 31.15 5.11
C PHE A 28 -21.30 30.75 4.51
N THR A 29 -20.34 30.41 5.36
CA THR A 29 -19.04 29.90 4.90
C THR A 29 -19.19 28.53 4.27
N ILE A 30 -20.00 27.64 4.85
CA ILE A 30 -20.35 26.34 4.31
C ILE A 30 -21.00 26.47 2.93
N LEU A 31 -22.00 27.36 2.76
CA LEU A 31 -22.65 27.61 1.48
C LEU A 31 -21.68 28.15 0.42
N LYS A 32 -20.70 28.96 0.80
CA LYS A 32 -19.66 29.43 -0.12
C LYS A 32 -18.63 28.37 -0.51
N MET A 33 -18.46 27.33 0.29
CA MET A 33 -17.54 26.22 -0.01
C MET A 33 -18.16 25.18 -0.96
N THR A 34 -19.48 25.13 -1.08
CA THR A 34 -20.16 24.26 -2.05
C THR A 34 -20.43 25.02 -3.33
N GLU A 35 -19.98 24.48 -4.47
CA GLU A 35 -20.22 25.09 -5.77
C GLU A 35 -21.73 25.12 -6.07
N ASP A 36 -22.21 26.21 -6.67
CA ASP A 36 -23.53 26.28 -7.27
C ASP A 36 -23.56 25.37 -8.49
N GLY A 37 -24.54 24.48 -8.55
CA GLY A 37 -24.72 23.53 -9.63
C GLY A 37 -26.12 22.93 -9.57
N GLN A 38 -26.35 21.88 -10.31
CA GLN A 38 -27.55 21.09 -10.21
C GLN A 38 -27.20 19.68 -9.71
N TYR A 39 -27.69 19.32 -8.52
CA TYR A 39 -27.41 18.03 -7.87
C TYR A 39 -28.71 17.26 -7.72
N TYR A 40 -28.71 16.04 -8.23
CA TYR A 40 -29.86 15.13 -8.19
C TYR A 40 -29.62 14.03 -7.16
N VAL A 41 -30.57 13.81 -6.29
CA VAL A 41 -30.61 12.65 -5.40
C VAL A 41 -31.47 11.61 -6.09
N GLU A 42 -30.84 10.50 -6.49
CA GLU A 42 -31.46 9.42 -7.25
C GLU A 42 -31.37 8.09 -6.52
N ASP A 43 -32.24 7.17 -6.88
CA ASP A 43 -32.11 5.74 -6.56
C ASP A 43 -31.66 5.01 -7.84
N LEU A 44 -30.43 4.46 -7.85
CA LEU A 44 -29.84 3.82 -9.02
C LEU A 44 -30.57 2.53 -9.43
N SER A 45 -31.33 1.89 -8.52
CA SER A 45 -32.10 0.69 -8.84
C SER A 45 -33.35 0.97 -9.69
N THR A 46 -33.92 2.18 -9.56
CA THR A 46 -35.14 2.62 -10.26
C THR A 46 -34.87 3.74 -11.26
N SER A 47 -33.68 4.37 -11.19
CA SER A 47 -33.34 5.60 -11.92
C SER A 47 -34.30 6.77 -11.61
N GLU A 48 -34.96 6.75 -10.45
CA GLU A 48 -35.91 7.76 -10.04
C GLU A 48 -35.23 8.92 -9.32
N VAL A 49 -35.42 10.16 -9.82
CA VAL A 49 -34.97 11.38 -9.16
C VAL A 49 -35.91 11.72 -8.01
N GLN A 50 -35.45 11.56 -6.78
CA GLN A 50 -36.22 11.84 -5.58
C GLN A 50 -36.20 13.31 -5.16
N ALA A 51 -35.12 14.03 -5.50
CA ALA A 51 -34.97 15.46 -5.19
C ALA A 51 -33.86 16.09 -6.03
N SER A 52 -33.91 17.42 -6.19
CA SER A 52 -32.83 18.20 -6.81
C SER A 52 -32.52 19.45 -5.98
N TYR A 53 -31.24 19.84 -5.99
CA TYR A 53 -30.72 20.96 -5.20
C TYR A 53 -29.65 21.75 -5.97
N LYS A 54 -29.55 23.04 -5.70
CA LYS A 54 -28.48 23.90 -6.26
C LYS A 54 -27.15 23.75 -5.53
N HIS A 55 -27.16 23.25 -4.29
CA HIS A 55 -25.96 23.08 -3.50
C HIS A 55 -25.79 21.61 -3.10
N TYR A 56 -24.61 21.06 -3.27
CA TYR A 56 -24.26 19.69 -2.95
C TYR A 56 -24.61 19.29 -1.48
N ILE A 57 -24.38 20.21 -0.54
CA ILE A 57 -24.64 19.95 0.87
C ILE A 57 -26.11 19.57 1.15
N PHE A 58 -27.07 20.24 0.50
CA PHE A 58 -28.48 19.91 0.68
C PHE A 58 -28.87 18.58 0.03
N ALA A 59 -28.27 18.25 -1.13
CA ALA A 59 -28.41 16.93 -1.74
C ALA A 59 -27.86 15.83 -0.79
N SER A 60 -26.67 16.07 -0.19
CA SER A 60 -26.04 15.14 0.75
C SER A 60 -26.88 14.93 2.01
N LEU A 61 -27.44 15.99 2.58
CA LEU A 61 -28.35 15.89 3.73
C LEU A 61 -29.63 15.11 3.38
N LYS A 62 -30.23 15.37 2.21
CA LYS A 62 -31.40 14.64 1.75
C LYS A 62 -31.08 13.17 1.53
N MET A 63 -29.98 12.84 0.86
CA MET A 63 -29.56 11.45 0.62
C MET A 63 -29.41 10.66 1.93
N ASN A 64 -28.93 11.29 3.02
CA ASN A 64 -28.80 10.64 4.32
C ASN A 64 -30.14 10.23 4.94
N THR A 65 -31.27 10.84 4.52
CA THR A 65 -32.62 10.49 4.98
C THR A 65 -33.29 9.38 4.15
N ILE A 66 -32.65 8.89 3.11
CA ILE A 66 -33.17 7.84 2.22
C ILE A 66 -32.64 6.50 2.71
N ASP A 67 -33.52 5.52 2.93
CA ASP A 67 -33.11 4.19 3.42
C ASP A 67 -32.52 3.29 2.34
N SER A 68 -32.80 3.56 1.05
CA SER A 68 -32.28 2.76 -0.06
C SER A 68 -30.75 2.75 -0.08
N LYS A 69 -30.16 1.57 -0.13
CA LYS A 69 -28.71 1.38 -0.31
C LYS A 69 -28.23 1.81 -1.70
N TYR A 70 -29.13 1.97 -2.65
CA TYR A 70 -28.87 2.40 -4.03
C TYR A 70 -28.94 3.91 -4.22
N ALA A 71 -29.23 4.67 -3.13
CA ALA A 71 -29.26 6.13 -3.22
C ALA A 71 -27.90 6.71 -3.57
N CYS A 72 -27.89 7.67 -4.49
CA CYS A 72 -26.69 8.38 -4.94
C CYS A 72 -26.97 9.87 -5.12
N ILE A 73 -25.90 10.63 -5.29
CA ILE A 73 -25.95 12.02 -5.77
C ILE A 73 -25.25 12.08 -7.12
N LYS A 74 -25.93 12.64 -8.12
CA LYS A 74 -25.33 12.97 -9.41
C LYS A 74 -25.29 14.48 -9.62
N ASN A 75 -24.32 14.95 -10.41
CA ASN A 75 -24.32 16.31 -10.91
C ASN A 75 -25.15 16.43 -12.19
N GLU A 76 -25.23 17.63 -12.75
CA GLU A 76 -25.97 17.93 -13.99
C GLU A 76 -25.45 17.17 -15.23
N ASN A 77 -24.19 16.73 -15.21
CA ASN A 77 -23.57 15.92 -16.26
C ASN A 77 -23.79 14.41 -16.07
N GLY A 78 -24.55 14.00 -15.04
CA GLY A 78 -24.83 12.61 -14.72
C GLY A 78 -23.71 11.89 -13.97
N LYS A 79 -22.62 12.57 -13.62
CA LYS A 79 -21.52 11.98 -12.84
C LYS A 79 -21.96 11.71 -11.41
N VAL A 80 -21.74 10.49 -10.94
CA VAL A 80 -21.99 10.10 -9.55
C VAL A 80 -20.94 10.72 -8.64
N LEU A 81 -21.39 11.50 -7.66
CA LEU A 81 -20.53 12.20 -6.71
C LEU A 81 -20.51 11.54 -5.33
N LYS A 82 -21.58 10.83 -4.97
CA LYS A 82 -21.70 10.17 -3.69
C LYS A 82 -22.58 8.92 -3.79
N LEU A 83 -22.20 7.88 -3.06
CA LEU A 83 -22.96 6.64 -2.88
C LEU A 83 -23.24 6.39 -1.40
N LYS A 84 -24.19 5.52 -1.09
CA LYS A 84 -24.35 4.93 0.26
C LYS A 84 -23.25 3.91 0.55
N SER A 85 -22.98 3.07 -0.47
CA SER A 85 -21.93 2.08 -0.47
C SER A 85 -21.59 1.73 -1.92
N GLY A 86 -20.37 1.26 -2.17
CA GLY A 86 -19.95 0.90 -3.51
C GLY A 86 -18.43 0.81 -3.62
N PHE A 87 -17.94 0.89 -4.82
CA PHE A 87 -16.51 0.88 -5.11
C PHE A 87 -16.12 2.05 -6.01
N VAL A 88 -14.82 2.29 -6.07
CA VAL A 88 -14.19 3.35 -6.86
C VAL A 88 -13.50 2.69 -8.05
N ASN A 89 -13.79 3.14 -9.25
CA ASN A 89 -13.00 2.86 -10.44
C ASN A 89 -11.82 3.85 -10.51
N LEU A 90 -10.62 3.33 -10.41
CA LEU A 90 -9.36 4.08 -10.51
C LEU A 90 -8.80 4.10 -11.93
N LYS A 91 -9.29 3.23 -12.83
CA LYS A 91 -8.87 3.16 -14.23
C LYS A 91 -9.63 4.17 -15.08
N THR A 92 -9.33 5.43 -14.91
CA THR A 92 -9.95 6.56 -15.62
C THR A 92 -8.97 7.33 -16.50
N LYS A 93 -7.68 6.93 -16.48
CA LYS A 93 -6.58 7.59 -17.17
C LYS A 93 -5.80 6.62 -18.04
N ASP A 94 -4.98 7.16 -18.94
CA ASP A 94 -4.03 6.37 -19.72
C ASP A 94 -2.94 5.76 -18.82
N VAL A 95 -2.27 4.71 -19.31
CA VAL A 95 -1.26 3.96 -18.56
C VAL A 95 -0.06 4.83 -18.13
N ALA A 96 0.23 5.90 -18.84
CA ALA A 96 1.29 6.86 -18.50
C ALA A 96 0.90 7.84 -17.38
N GLU A 97 -0.39 7.87 -16.97
CA GLU A 97 -0.89 8.86 -16.01
C GLU A 97 -1.27 8.20 -14.68
N ASN A 98 -0.82 8.81 -13.59
CA ASN A 98 -1.15 8.35 -12.25
C ASN A 98 -2.31 9.13 -11.63
N THR A 99 -3.01 8.51 -10.72
CA THR A 99 -3.96 9.15 -9.81
C THR A 99 -3.25 9.51 -8.52
N GLU A 100 -3.11 10.81 -8.28
CA GLU A 100 -2.56 11.35 -7.03
C GLU A 100 -3.58 11.27 -5.90
N TYR A 101 -3.09 11.06 -4.68
CA TYR A 101 -3.91 11.04 -3.48
C TYR A 101 -3.19 11.68 -2.28
N ILE A 102 -3.98 11.98 -1.25
CA ILE A 102 -3.49 12.41 0.06
C ILE A 102 -4.05 11.44 1.09
N THR A 103 -3.20 10.83 1.92
CA THR A 103 -3.60 9.91 2.98
C THR A 103 -4.32 10.64 4.12
N ASP A 104 -4.95 9.89 5.02
CA ASP A 104 -5.56 10.44 6.24
C ASP A 104 -4.52 11.09 7.20
N ASN A 105 -3.23 10.83 6.99
CA ASN A 105 -2.11 11.44 7.73
C ASN A 105 -1.44 12.61 6.96
N ASP A 106 -2.10 13.16 5.94
CA ASP A 106 -1.61 14.27 5.10
C ASP A 106 -0.34 13.94 4.27
N GLU A 107 -0.04 12.66 4.04
CA GLU A 107 1.03 12.23 3.16
C GLU A 107 0.53 12.15 1.71
N THR A 108 1.34 12.56 0.76
CA THR A 108 1.02 12.46 -0.67
C THR A 108 1.51 11.14 -1.23
N GLY A 109 0.71 10.56 -2.14
CA GLY A 109 1.08 9.36 -2.87
C GLY A 109 0.41 9.30 -4.23
N TYR A 110 0.68 8.25 -4.96
CA TYR A 110 0.13 8.04 -6.29
C TYR A 110 -0.11 6.56 -6.58
N ILE A 111 -1.09 6.27 -7.41
CA ILE A 111 -1.42 4.94 -7.93
C ILE A 111 -1.79 5.01 -9.40
N ASN A 112 -1.63 3.90 -10.10
CA ASN A 112 -2.06 3.75 -11.47
C ASN A 112 -3.16 2.67 -11.57
N GLY A 113 -4.36 3.10 -11.92
CA GLY A 113 -5.54 2.23 -12.03
C GLY A 113 -5.45 1.16 -13.11
N ASN A 114 -4.49 1.24 -14.03
CA ASN A 114 -4.25 0.18 -15.02
C ASN A 114 -3.63 -1.08 -14.42
N TYR A 115 -3.06 -1.00 -13.22
CA TYR A 115 -2.48 -2.13 -12.49
C TYR A 115 -3.36 -2.65 -11.35
N GLY A 116 -4.43 -1.91 -11.01
CA GLY A 116 -5.44 -2.28 -10.01
C GLY A 116 -6.62 -1.33 -10.14
N ALA A 117 -7.70 -1.78 -10.80
CA ALA A 117 -8.76 -0.91 -11.28
C ALA A 117 -9.77 -0.51 -10.20
N ASP A 118 -9.97 -1.34 -9.18
CA ASP A 118 -11.00 -1.15 -8.15
C ASP A 118 -10.45 -0.85 -6.77
N ALA A 119 -11.16 0.01 -6.04
CA ALA A 119 -10.89 0.34 -4.65
C ALA A 119 -12.20 0.42 -3.84
N GLN A 120 -12.14 0.19 -2.54
CA GLN A 120 -13.29 0.37 -1.66
C GLN A 120 -13.66 1.86 -1.59
N TYR A 121 -14.93 2.17 -1.79
CA TYR A 121 -15.47 3.50 -1.53
C TYR A 121 -15.73 3.66 -0.01
N LEU A 122 -15.13 4.68 0.60
CA LEU A 122 -15.30 5.01 2.02
C LEU A 122 -16.19 6.26 2.23
N GLY A 123 -16.28 7.12 1.22
CA GLY A 123 -17.10 8.32 1.30
C GLY A 123 -16.73 9.41 0.32
N THR A 124 -17.47 10.51 0.40
CA THR A 124 -17.21 11.74 -0.37
C THR A 124 -17.09 12.91 0.60
N SER A 125 -16.16 13.83 0.32
CA SER A 125 -15.93 15.02 1.13
C SER A 125 -17.19 15.88 1.27
N PHE A 126 -17.21 16.74 2.29
CA PHE A 126 -18.34 17.61 2.60
C PHE A 126 -18.75 18.54 1.44
N ASP A 127 -17.78 18.95 0.62
CA ASP A 127 -18.00 19.80 -0.53
C ASP A 127 -18.25 19.03 -1.84
N GLY A 128 -18.19 17.69 -1.82
CA GLY A 128 -18.41 16.83 -2.98
C GLY A 128 -17.24 16.73 -3.95
N LYS A 129 -16.06 17.29 -3.60
CA LYS A 129 -14.92 17.41 -4.53
C LYS A 129 -13.90 16.28 -4.42
N LYS A 130 -13.87 15.56 -3.29
CA LYS A 130 -12.93 14.48 -3.06
C LYS A 130 -13.63 13.18 -2.69
N VAL A 131 -13.05 12.08 -3.12
CA VAL A 131 -13.46 10.71 -2.78
C VAL A 131 -12.47 10.11 -1.80
N HIS A 132 -12.96 9.55 -0.71
CA HIS A 132 -12.23 8.74 0.23
C HIS A 132 -12.31 7.28 -0.22
N PHE A 133 -11.18 6.63 -0.34
CA PHE A 133 -11.09 5.25 -0.83
C PHE A 133 -10.03 4.45 -0.08
N LYS A 134 -10.08 3.12 -0.23
CA LYS A 134 -9.10 2.19 0.31
C LYS A 134 -8.63 1.22 -0.77
N ILE A 135 -7.32 1.08 -0.93
CA ILE A 135 -6.69 0.10 -1.82
C ILE A 135 -5.29 -0.25 -1.28
N SER A 136 -4.88 -1.51 -1.38
CA SER A 136 -3.52 -1.95 -1.02
C SER A 136 -3.04 -1.35 0.32
N GLY A 137 -3.87 -1.49 1.37
CA GLY A 137 -3.57 -1.02 2.72
C GLY A 137 -3.78 0.47 2.97
N VAL A 138 -3.66 1.34 1.96
CA VAL A 138 -3.78 2.78 2.16
C VAL A 138 -5.24 3.25 2.17
N GLN A 139 -5.57 4.18 3.07
CA GLN A 139 -6.80 4.97 3.03
C GLN A 139 -6.44 6.41 2.64
N ALA A 140 -7.11 6.95 1.61
CA ALA A 140 -6.69 8.19 1.02
C ALA A 140 -7.83 8.94 0.31
N TRP A 141 -7.60 10.20 0.03
CA TRP A 141 -8.48 11.12 -0.67
C TRP A 141 -7.91 11.50 -2.03
N THR A 142 -8.73 11.41 -3.07
CA THR A 142 -8.40 11.94 -4.41
C THR A 142 -9.49 12.86 -4.93
N ASP A 143 -9.20 13.66 -5.95
CA ASP A 143 -10.21 14.49 -6.61
C ASP A 143 -11.29 13.60 -7.26
N ILE A 144 -12.56 13.98 -7.11
CA ILE A 144 -13.72 13.27 -7.70
C ILE A 144 -13.59 13.14 -9.23
N ASN A 145 -12.85 14.03 -9.89
CA ASN A 145 -12.67 13.98 -11.34
C ASN A 145 -11.65 12.91 -11.78
N ASN A 146 -10.83 12.43 -10.87
CA ASN A 146 -9.86 11.38 -11.16
C ASN A 146 -10.45 9.97 -11.10
N VAL A 147 -11.70 9.81 -10.67
CA VAL A 147 -12.31 8.51 -10.39
C VAL A 147 -13.76 8.47 -10.84
N GLU A 148 -14.33 7.27 -10.88
CA GLU A 148 -15.75 7.03 -11.05
C GLU A 148 -16.28 6.15 -9.91
N LEU A 149 -17.55 6.31 -9.56
CA LEU A 149 -18.20 5.61 -8.44
C LEU A 149 -19.29 4.68 -8.96
N TYR A 150 -19.25 3.42 -8.50
CA TYR A 150 -20.21 2.38 -8.88
C TYR A 150 -20.73 1.65 -7.66
N LEU A 151 -21.97 1.15 -7.75
CA LEU A 151 -22.53 0.19 -6.79
C LEU A 151 -21.90 -1.19 -7.01
N TYR A 152 -21.83 -2.00 -5.96
CA TYR A 152 -21.48 -3.41 -6.13
C TYR A 152 -22.56 -4.13 -6.93
N ASP A 153 -22.14 -4.73 -8.05
CA ASP A 153 -22.97 -5.46 -8.97
C ASP A 153 -22.12 -6.59 -9.61
N ASP A 154 -22.74 -7.73 -9.90
CA ASP A 154 -22.07 -8.90 -10.51
C ASP A 154 -21.65 -8.66 -11.97
N SER A 155 -22.07 -7.55 -12.58
CA SER A 155 -21.62 -7.15 -13.93
C SER A 155 -20.19 -6.62 -13.98
N PHE A 156 -19.60 -6.27 -12.83
CA PHE A 156 -18.23 -5.76 -12.76
C PHE A 156 -17.26 -6.85 -12.37
N THR A 157 -16.07 -6.81 -12.98
CA THR A 157 -14.95 -7.67 -12.60
C THR A 157 -14.12 -6.96 -11.54
N LEU A 158 -14.29 -7.35 -10.28
CA LEU A 158 -13.59 -6.78 -9.13
C LEU A 158 -12.45 -7.69 -8.67
N SER A 159 -11.48 -7.11 -7.98
CA SER A 159 -10.37 -7.83 -7.36
C SER A 159 -10.87 -8.76 -6.25
N THR A 160 -10.36 -9.99 -6.23
CA THR A 160 -10.80 -11.04 -5.29
C THR A 160 -9.65 -11.91 -4.84
N TYR A 161 -9.88 -12.65 -3.75
CA TYR A 161 -8.94 -13.64 -3.23
C TYR A 161 -9.61 -15.01 -3.15
N TYR A 162 -8.83 -16.07 -3.36
CA TYR A 162 -9.27 -17.45 -3.16
C TYR A 162 -8.07 -18.35 -2.85
N ILE A 163 -8.35 -19.60 -2.44
CA ILE A 163 -7.31 -20.60 -2.22
C ILE A 163 -7.25 -21.54 -3.42
N TYR A 164 -6.06 -21.79 -3.90
CA TYR A 164 -5.79 -22.81 -4.91
C TYR A 164 -4.50 -23.58 -4.60
N ASN A 165 -4.60 -24.90 -4.50
CA ASN A 165 -3.46 -25.79 -4.17
C ASN A 165 -2.67 -25.35 -2.92
N GLY A 166 -3.36 -24.91 -1.86
CA GLY A 166 -2.73 -24.46 -0.61
C GLY A 166 -2.08 -23.08 -0.67
N SER A 167 -2.20 -22.37 -1.78
CA SER A 167 -1.71 -21.00 -1.96
C SER A 167 -2.86 -19.99 -1.89
N LEU A 168 -2.61 -18.83 -1.35
CA LEU A 168 -3.49 -17.66 -1.44
C LEU A 168 -3.28 -16.99 -2.79
N ILE A 169 -4.34 -16.97 -3.60
CA ILE A 169 -4.36 -16.33 -4.91
C ILE A 169 -5.04 -14.98 -4.79
N HIS A 170 -4.41 -13.94 -5.30
CA HIS A 170 -5.03 -12.63 -5.52
C HIS A 170 -5.33 -12.50 -7.01
N THR A 171 -6.60 -12.33 -7.36
CA THR A 171 -7.06 -11.99 -8.70
C THR A 171 -7.28 -10.48 -8.74
N ILE A 172 -6.37 -9.78 -9.40
CA ILE A 172 -6.34 -8.33 -9.51
C ILE A 172 -7.11 -7.92 -10.75
N SER A 173 -8.16 -7.12 -10.61
CA SER A 173 -8.85 -6.52 -11.75
C SER A 173 -8.00 -5.41 -12.36
N THR A 174 -7.80 -5.47 -13.66
CA THR A 174 -7.15 -4.42 -14.45
C THR A 174 -8.11 -3.73 -15.42
N ASP A 175 -9.34 -4.24 -15.52
CA ASP A 175 -10.45 -3.60 -16.24
C ASP A 175 -11.79 -4.13 -15.72
N LEU A 176 -12.57 -3.24 -15.13
CA LEU A 176 -13.85 -3.57 -14.50
C LEU A 176 -14.92 -4.06 -15.47
N PHE A 177 -14.84 -3.65 -16.76
CA PHE A 177 -15.89 -3.86 -17.75
C PHE A 177 -15.57 -4.98 -18.74
N GLN A 178 -14.27 -5.31 -18.93
CA GLN A 178 -13.83 -6.26 -19.96
C GLN A 178 -13.45 -7.62 -19.38
N GLY A 179 -13.54 -7.82 -18.07
CA GLY A 179 -13.17 -9.08 -17.43
C GLY A 179 -11.66 -9.35 -17.38
N ASN A 180 -10.84 -8.32 -17.58
CA ASN A 180 -9.39 -8.46 -17.55
C ASN A 180 -8.88 -8.55 -16.12
N VAL A 181 -8.25 -9.67 -15.80
CA VAL A 181 -7.67 -9.92 -14.49
C VAL A 181 -6.25 -10.45 -14.59
N ASN A 182 -5.47 -10.22 -13.54
CA ASN A 182 -4.15 -10.79 -13.35
C ASN A 182 -4.15 -11.57 -12.03
N SER A 183 -3.97 -12.89 -12.07
CA SER A 183 -3.99 -13.75 -10.89
C SER A 183 -2.59 -14.17 -10.49
N ILE A 184 -2.23 -13.95 -9.23
CA ILE A 184 -0.92 -14.26 -8.67
C ILE A 184 -1.06 -15.06 -7.36
N ALA A 185 -0.19 -16.05 -7.15
CA ALA A 185 -0.08 -16.77 -5.89
C ALA A 185 0.87 -15.98 -4.97
N ILE A 186 0.34 -15.35 -3.94
CA ILE A 186 1.10 -14.40 -3.11
C ILE A 186 1.75 -15.05 -1.87
N GLY A 187 1.35 -16.25 -1.50
CA GLY A 187 1.87 -16.93 -0.32
C GLY A 187 1.04 -18.14 0.08
N PRO A 188 1.38 -18.81 1.18
CA PRO A 188 0.58 -19.93 1.70
C PRO A 188 -0.82 -19.48 2.13
N ALA A 189 -1.81 -20.34 1.92
CA ALA A 189 -3.19 -20.10 2.31
C ALA A 189 -3.33 -19.81 3.81
N PRO A 190 -4.02 -18.73 4.22
CA PRO A 190 -4.32 -18.44 5.61
C PRO A 190 -5.29 -19.49 6.18
N LYS A 191 -5.06 -19.93 7.42
CA LYS A 191 -5.87 -20.97 8.08
C LYS A 191 -7.35 -20.63 8.27
N PHE A 192 -7.73 -19.36 8.19
CA PHE A 192 -9.11 -18.90 8.35
C PHE A 192 -9.90 -18.91 7.03
N MET A 193 -9.27 -19.12 5.90
CA MET A 193 -9.88 -19.27 4.58
C MET A 193 -10.13 -20.72 4.23
N LYS A 194 -11.10 -20.95 3.34
CA LYS A 194 -11.48 -22.27 2.82
C LYS A 194 -11.29 -22.31 1.32
N GLU A 195 -10.99 -23.48 0.79
CA GLU A 195 -11.03 -23.75 -0.66
C GLU A 195 -12.45 -23.54 -1.20
N ASP A 196 -12.58 -23.36 -2.50
CA ASP A 196 -13.84 -23.16 -3.23
C ASP A 196 -14.68 -21.94 -2.74
N THR A 197 -14.03 -20.98 -2.07
CA THR A 197 -14.67 -19.75 -1.61
C THR A 197 -13.91 -18.54 -2.13
N ILE A 198 -14.66 -17.56 -2.68
CA ILE A 198 -14.11 -16.27 -3.12
C ILE A 198 -14.28 -15.27 -1.98
N TYR A 199 -13.23 -14.52 -1.72
CA TYR A 199 -13.16 -13.49 -0.67
C TYR A 199 -12.87 -12.13 -1.29
N CYS A 200 -13.27 -11.05 -0.64
CA CYS A 200 -12.86 -9.69 -0.98
C CYS A 200 -12.02 -9.06 0.14
N SER A 201 -11.08 -8.23 -0.28
CA SER A 201 -10.24 -7.41 0.60
C SER A 201 -9.63 -6.28 -0.23
N TYR A 202 -9.53 -5.08 0.35
CA TYR A 202 -8.85 -3.93 -0.26
C TYR A 202 -7.59 -3.51 0.50
N ASP A 203 -7.22 -4.26 1.54
CA ASP A 203 -5.97 -4.04 2.28
C ASP A 203 -5.06 -5.27 2.34
N GLY A 204 -5.55 -6.45 1.91
CA GLY A 204 -4.81 -7.70 2.03
C GLY A 204 -4.63 -8.19 3.47
N HIS A 205 -5.23 -7.49 4.46
CA HIS A 205 -5.07 -7.75 5.90
C HIS A 205 -6.35 -8.25 6.54
N TYR A 206 -7.50 -7.67 6.16
CA TYR A 206 -8.81 -8.10 6.60
C TYR A 206 -9.62 -8.57 5.41
N PHE A 207 -10.20 -9.76 5.55
CA PHE A 207 -10.94 -10.44 4.49
C PHE A 207 -12.41 -10.59 4.86
N TYR A 208 -13.25 -10.64 3.83
CA TYR A 208 -14.70 -10.72 3.92
C TYR A 208 -15.21 -11.79 2.96
N GLU A 209 -16.29 -12.52 3.33
CA GLU A 209 -16.85 -13.56 2.47
C GLU A 209 -17.56 -12.99 1.22
N ASN A 210 -18.00 -11.72 1.30
CA ASN A 210 -18.65 -11.02 0.20
C ASN A 210 -18.66 -9.50 0.44
N TYR A 211 -19.11 -8.74 -0.56
CA TYR A 211 -19.16 -7.28 -0.49
C TYR A 211 -20.18 -6.72 0.52
N ASN A 212 -21.25 -7.47 0.86
CA ASN A 212 -22.17 -7.02 1.92
C ASN A 212 -21.48 -7.08 3.30
N ASP A 213 -20.70 -8.15 3.56
CA ASP A 213 -19.91 -8.27 4.78
C ASP A 213 -18.82 -7.21 4.85
N LEU A 214 -18.21 -6.85 3.71
CA LEU A 214 -17.25 -5.74 3.64
C LEU A 214 -17.90 -4.39 3.96
N ILE A 215 -19.10 -4.11 3.43
CA ILE A 215 -19.86 -2.88 3.72
C ILE A 215 -20.24 -2.81 5.20
N GLU A 216 -20.61 -3.94 5.81
CA GLU A 216 -21.02 -4.04 7.22
C GLU A 216 -19.82 -4.25 8.18
N ASP A 217 -18.59 -4.25 7.67
CA ASP A 217 -17.32 -4.52 8.40
C ASP A 217 -17.34 -5.85 9.19
N LYS A 218 -17.96 -6.88 8.63
CA LYS A 218 -18.00 -8.24 9.19
C LYS A 218 -16.77 -9.04 8.78
N LYS A 219 -15.63 -8.73 9.38
CA LYS A 219 -14.34 -9.34 9.11
C LYS A 219 -14.33 -10.83 9.38
N LEU A 220 -13.80 -11.61 8.44
CA LEU A 220 -13.55 -13.04 8.59
C LEU A 220 -12.46 -13.31 9.64
N ASN A 221 -11.37 -12.55 9.61
CA ASN A 221 -10.26 -12.64 10.54
C ASN A 221 -10.28 -11.50 11.59
N LYS A 222 -10.11 -11.88 12.87
CA LYS A 222 -10.13 -10.94 14.02
C LYS A 222 -8.85 -10.12 14.17
N LYS A 223 -7.74 -10.61 13.61
CA LYS A 223 -6.44 -9.95 13.61
C LYS A 223 -5.99 -9.76 12.17
N PRO A 224 -5.26 -8.70 11.85
CA PRO A 224 -4.76 -8.51 10.51
C PRO A 224 -3.86 -9.68 10.09
N TYR A 225 -3.99 -10.11 8.85
CA TYR A 225 -3.09 -11.05 8.20
C TYR A 225 -1.98 -10.26 7.52
N TYR A 226 -0.75 -10.71 7.70
CA TYR A 226 0.40 -10.18 6.97
C TYR A 226 1.07 -11.33 6.24
N ASN A 227 1.11 -11.25 4.91
CA ASN A 227 1.77 -12.25 4.09
C ASN A 227 3.28 -12.22 4.36
N TYR A 228 3.84 -13.35 4.79
CA TYR A 228 5.25 -13.45 5.15
C TYR A 228 6.18 -12.92 4.05
N TYR A 229 5.98 -13.33 2.78
CA TYR A 229 6.87 -12.97 1.68
C TYR A 229 6.77 -11.50 1.26
N GLN A 230 5.65 -10.86 1.55
CA GLN A 230 5.43 -9.43 1.30
C GLN A 230 6.04 -8.58 2.42
N TYR A 231 6.04 -9.10 3.66
CA TYR A 231 6.47 -8.35 4.84
C TYR A 231 7.81 -8.79 5.43
N ILE A 232 8.53 -9.76 4.83
CA ILE A 232 9.88 -10.11 5.26
C ILE A 232 10.84 -8.94 4.99
N PRO A 233 11.63 -8.47 5.99
CA PRO A 233 12.60 -7.40 5.78
C PRO A 233 13.77 -7.81 4.87
N HIS A 234 14.26 -6.89 4.05
CA HIS A 234 15.46 -7.11 3.22
C HIS A 234 16.73 -7.41 4.01
N ARG A 235 16.77 -7.10 5.31
CA ARG A 235 17.87 -7.42 6.24
C ARG A 235 17.77 -8.83 6.83
N THR A 236 17.20 -9.76 6.06
CA THR A 236 17.22 -11.21 6.30
C THR A 236 18.26 -11.86 5.39
N THR A 237 18.40 -13.18 5.46
CA THR A 237 19.36 -13.94 4.65
C THR A 237 18.63 -14.99 3.84
N SER A 238 18.87 -15.06 2.53
CA SER A 238 18.46 -16.21 1.74
C SER A 238 19.43 -17.36 1.92
N TYR A 239 18.88 -18.56 2.09
CA TYR A 239 19.58 -19.84 2.21
C TYR A 239 19.34 -20.74 1.00
N LEU A 240 18.68 -20.21 -0.04
CA LEU A 240 18.46 -20.91 -1.29
C LEU A 240 19.76 -21.04 -2.08
N ASN A 241 19.73 -21.71 -3.20
CA ASN A 241 20.91 -21.96 -4.04
C ASN A 241 20.62 -21.79 -5.54
N ASN A 242 21.66 -21.73 -6.36
CA ASN A 242 21.57 -21.54 -7.80
C ASN A 242 20.60 -22.50 -8.51
N SER A 243 20.52 -23.76 -8.08
CA SER A 243 19.67 -24.75 -8.76
C SER A 243 18.19 -24.40 -8.62
N ILE A 244 17.76 -23.84 -7.49
CA ILE A 244 16.37 -23.39 -7.28
C ILE A 244 16.02 -22.25 -8.25
N TYR A 245 16.89 -21.24 -8.37
CA TYR A 245 16.65 -20.10 -9.26
C TYR A 245 16.62 -20.52 -10.73
N ASN A 246 17.51 -21.43 -11.13
CA ASN A 246 17.53 -21.98 -12.48
C ASN A 246 16.28 -22.83 -12.77
N ALA A 247 15.91 -23.73 -11.86
CA ALA A 247 14.71 -24.55 -11.99
C ALA A 247 13.44 -23.70 -12.15
N TYR A 248 13.37 -22.54 -11.47
CA TYR A 248 12.27 -21.61 -11.64
C TYR A 248 12.18 -21.09 -13.10
N LEU A 249 13.30 -20.64 -13.69
CA LEU A 249 13.32 -20.16 -15.08
C LEU A 249 13.11 -21.30 -16.10
N GLU A 250 13.59 -22.50 -15.80
CA GLU A 250 13.35 -23.72 -16.61
C GLU A 250 11.87 -24.08 -16.62
N GLN A 251 11.17 -23.98 -15.47
CA GLN A 251 9.72 -24.23 -15.36
C GLN A 251 8.90 -23.29 -16.28
N TYR A 252 9.36 -22.04 -16.44
CA TYR A 252 8.72 -21.09 -17.36
C TYR A 252 9.22 -21.22 -18.80
N GLY A 253 10.16 -22.14 -19.11
CA GLY A 253 10.69 -22.37 -20.44
C GLY A 253 11.52 -21.20 -20.99
N VAL A 254 12.10 -20.38 -20.12
CA VAL A 254 12.84 -19.15 -20.51
C VAL A 254 14.35 -19.23 -20.26
N SER A 255 14.88 -20.39 -19.86
CA SER A 255 16.29 -20.59 -19.53
C SER A 255 17.27 -20.12 -20.62
N ASP A 256 16.94 -20.39 -21.90
CA ASP A 256 17.84 -20.04 -23.03
C ASP A 256 17.81 -18.55 -23.40
N ALA A 257 16.78 -17.83 -23.00
CA ALA A 257 16.56 -16.42 -23.37
C ALA A 257 16.78 -15.44 -22.20
N SER A 258 16.62 -15.91 -20.96
CA SER A 258 16.71 -15.07 -19.78
C SER A 258 18.15 -14.71 -19.45
N VAL A 259 18.42 -13.41 -19.32
CA VAL A 259 19.74 -12.94 -18.84
C VAL A 259 19.97 -13.25 -17.35
N LEU A 260 18.95 -13.72 -16.62
CA LEU A 260 19.04 -14.13 -15.21
C LEU A 260 19.45 -15.60 -15.04
N TYR A 261 19.38 -16.42 -16.10
CA TYR A 261 19.74 -17.84 -16.01
C TYR A 261 21.23 -18.00 -15.65
N ASN A 262 21.54 -18.86 -14.67
CA ASN A 262 22.89 -19.05 -14.11
C ASN A 262 23.51 -17.79 -13.47
N GLN A 263 22.71 -16.78 -13.08
CA GLN A 263 23.22 -15.53 -12.51
C GLN A 263 22.93 -15.35 -11.02
N ALA A 264 22.34 -16.31 -10.33
CA ALA A 264 21.99 -16.18 -8.92
C ALA A 264 23.21 -15.89 -8.00
N ASP A 265 24.42 -16.37 -8.37
CA ASP A 265 25.67 -16.08 -7.64
C ASP A 265 25.96 -14.58 -7.49
N ILE A 266 25.51 -13.76 -8.43
CA ILE A 266 25.66 -12.30 -8.36
C ILE A 266 24.90 -11.77 -7.13
N PHE A 267 23.69 -12.25 -6.93
CA PHE A 267 22.80 -11.84 -5.82
C PHE A 267 23.35 -12.32 -4.48
N PHE A 268 23.84 -13.56 -4.39
CA PHE A 268 24.50 -14.08 -3.19
C PHE A 268 25.78 -13.31 -2.84
N LYS A 269 26.58 -12.90 -3.84
CA LYS A 269 27.73 -12.02 -3.60
C LYS A 269 27.32 -10.67 -3.01
N MET A 270 26.20 -10.09 -3.48
CA MET A 270 25.67 -8.83 -2.93
C MET A 270 25.08 -9.03 -1.55
N GLN A 271 24.38 -10.13 -1.29
CA GLN A 271 23.95 -10.49 0.07
C GLN A 271 25.13 -10.55 1.04
N ASN A 272 26.20 -11.27 0.67
CA ASN A 272 27.39 -11.39 1.53
C ASN A 272 28.09 -10.03 1.76
N LYS A 273 27.99 -9.12 0.80
CA LYS A 273 28.66 -7.81 0.87
C LYS A 273 27.85 -6.76 1.63
N TYR A 274 26.51 -6.73 1.41
CA TYR A 274 25.64 -5.66 1.90
C TYR A 274 24.63 -6.16 2.93
N SER A 275 24.56 -7.48 3.19
CA SER A 275 23.56 -8.12 4.07
C SER A 275 22.12 -7.77 3.67
N ILE A 276 21.84 -7.88 2.38
CA ILE A 276 20.51 -7.71 1.77
C ILE A 276 20.13 -9.06 1.16
N ASN A 277 18.93 -9.55 1.47
CA ASN A 277 18.44 -10.86 1.07
C ASN A 277 18.53 -11.08 -0.45
N ALA A 278 19.24 -12.12 -0.86
CA ALA A 278 19.49 -12.43 -2.27
C ALA A 278 18.20 -12.80 -3.01
N SER A 279 17.30 -13.57 -2.36
CA SER A 279 16.03 -13.99 -2.97
C SER A 279 15.10 -12.81 -3.19
N MET A 280 15.07 -11.84 -2.27
CA MET A 280 14.26 -10.63 -2.45
C MET A 280 14.78 -9.79 -3.62
N MET A 281 16.10 -9.58 -3.73
CA MET A 281 16.68 -8.86 -4.87
C MET A 281 16.44 -9.61 -6.19
N TYR A 282 16.52 -10.96 -6.20
CA TYR A 282 16.28 -11.77 -7.38
C TYR A 282 14.81 -11.76 -7.79
N ALA A 283 13.90 -11.93 -6.83
CA ALA A 283 12.45 -11.83 -7.05
C ALA A 283 12.05 -10.47 -7.65
N LEU A 284 12.68 -9.40 -7.16
CA LEU A 284 12.48 -8.07 -7.74
C LEU A 284 13.04 -7.98 -9.16
N ALA A 285 14.22 -8.53 -9.43
CA ALA A 285 14.76 -8.58 -10.77
C ALA A 285 13.88 -9.37 -11.75
N LEU A 286 13.28 -10.50 -11.30
CA LEU A 286 12.30 -11.26 -12.08
C LEU A 286 11.07 -10.41 -12.41
N ASN A 287 10.53 -9.69 -11.41
CA ASN A 287 9.35 -8.84 -11.59
C ASN A 287 9.61 -7.69 -12.57
N GLU A 288 10.67 -6.93 -12.35
CA GLU A 288 10.98 -5.70 -13.12
C GLU A 288 11.47 -5.98 -14.54
N SER A 289 12.15 -7.11 -14.75
CA SER A 289 12.71 -7.46 -16.06
C SER A 289 11.87 -8.46 -16.85
N GLY A 290 10.68 -8.84 -16.35
CA GLY A 290 9.85 -9.87 -16.97
C GLY A 290 10.64 -11.17 -17.13
N LEU A 291 11.10 -11.75 -16.02
CA LEU A 291 11.94 -12.96 -15.97
C LEU A 291 13.33 -12.81 -16.67
N GLY A 292 13.85 -11.59 -16.74
CA GLY A 292 15.11 -11.32 -17.45
C GLY A 292 15.01 -11.24 -18.97
N LEU A 293 13.80 -11.05 -19.50
CA LEU A 293 13.51 -11.04 -20.94
C LEU A 293 13.29 -9.63 -21.50
N SER A 294 13.15 -8.61 -20.65
CA SER A 294 12.89 -7.25 -21.12
C SER A 294 14.08 -6.70 -21.94
N GLN A 295 13.78 -5.83 -22.90
CA GLN A 295 14.79 -5.17 -23.73
C GLN A 295 15.83 -4.43 -22.89
N TYR A 296 15.39 -3.77 -21.78
CA TYR A 296 16.29 -3.08 -20.84
C TYR A 296 17.25 -4.05 -20.13
N ALA A 297 16.77 -5.25 -19.77
CA ALA A 297 17.63 -6.26 -19.17
C ALA A 297 18.66 -6.80 -20.14
N ILE A 298 18.28 -7.04 -21.41
CA ILE A 298 19.12 -7.63 -22.44
C ILE A 298 20.15 -6.61 -22.96
N ASP A 299 19.72 -5.42 -23.38
CA ASP A 299 20.59 -4.45 -24.06
C ASP A 299 21.36 -3.56 -23.09
N TYR A 300 20.78 -3.25 -21.93
CA TYR A 300 21.34 -2.28 -20.97
C TYR A 300 21.78 -2.90 -19.65
N ASN A 301 21.68 -4.23 -19.49
CA ASN A 301 21.89 -4.91 -18.21
C ASN A 301 21.06 -4.34 -17.05
N ASN A 302 19.92 -3.70 -17.36
CA ASN A 302 19.05 -3.03 -16.37
C ASN A 302 17.94 -3.96 -15.92
N LEU A 303 18.19 -4.70 -14.85
CA LEU A 303 17.26 -5.69 -14.28
C LEU A 303 16.12 -5.08 -13.46
N PHE A 304 16.21 -3.82 -13.06
CA PHE A 304 15.30 -3.19 -12.09
C PHE A 304 14.56 -1.97 -12.65
N GLY A 305 14.63 -1.72 -13.96
CA GLY A 305 13.99 -0.56 -14.57
C GLY A 305 14.53 0.79 -14.06
N HIS A 306 15.76 0.84 -13.53
CA HIS A 306 16.31 2.07 -12.96
C HIS A 306 16.32 3.20 -13.98
N ALA A 307 15.77 4.38 -13.59
CA ALA A 307 15.61 5.58 -14.41
C ALA A 307 14.76 5.39 -15.69
N ALA A 308 14.13 4.23 -15.88
CA ALA A 308 13.03 4.09 -16.83
C ALA A 308 11.79 4.72 -16.18
N ILE A 309 11.33 5.85 -16.72
CA ILE A 309 10.09 6.50 -16.31
C ILE A 309 9.06 6.30 -17.41
N ASP A 310 7.78 6.17 -17.03
CA ASP A 310 6.67 5.90 -17.96
C ASP A 310 6.60 6.94 -19.08
N GLU A 311 7.01 8.18 -18.81
CA GLU A 311 7.01 9.29 -19.78
C GLU A 311 8.19 9.26 -20.75
N ASN A 312 9.33 8.65 -20.39
CA ASN A 312 10.52 8.59 -21.25
C ASN A 312 11.39 7.33 -20.97
N PRO A 313 10.99 6.17 -21.51
CA PRO A 313 11.72 4.91 -21.34
C PRO A 313 13.16 4.93 -21.86
N ASP A 314 13.48 5.79 -22.83
CA ASP A 314 14.82 5.88 -23.42
C ASP A 314 15.89 6.42 -22.45
N ASN A 315 15.49 6.97 -21.31
CA ASN A 315 16.39 7.44 -20.26
C ASN A 315 16.81 6.34 -19.27
N ALA A 316 16.44 5.08 -19.49
CA ALA A 316 16.83 3.96 -18.61
C ALA A 316 18.34 3.88 -18.44
N ASN A 317 18.80 3.62 -17.20
CA ASN A 317 20.22 3.47 -16.92
C ASN A 317 20.81 2.27 -17.67
N GLN A 318 21.94 2.49 -18.31
CA GLN A 318 22.77 1.44 -18.90
C GLN A 318 23.89 1.05 -17.93
N TYR A 319 24.02 -0.25 -17.65
CA TYR A 319 25.08 -0.79 -16.78
C TYR A 319 26.14 -1.54 -17.59
N SER A 320 27.40 -1.52 -17.11
CA SER A 320 28.50 -2.22 -17.73
C SER A 320 28.36 -3.75 -17.69
N SER A 321 27.57 -4.25 -16.74
CA SER A 321 27.28 -5.68 -16.54
C SER A 321 26.12 -5.87 -15.58
N LEU A 322 25.55 -7.08 -15.54
CA LEU A 322 24.56 -7.48 -14.52
C LEU A 322 25.11 -7.35 -13.09
N VAL A 323 26.40 -7.64 -12.89
CA VAL A 323 27.07 -7.46 -11.58
C VAL A 323 27.02 -6.01 -11.15
N ASP A 324 27.27 -5.07 -12.06
CA ASP A 324 27.23 -3.64 -11.76
C ASP A 324 25.80 -3.19 -11.46
N CYS A 325 24.82 -3.62 -12.22
CA CYS A 325 23.41 -3.35 -12.00
C CYS A 325 22.96 -3.80 -10.60
N VAL A 326 23.18 -5.09 -10.25
CA VAL A 326 22.76 -5.63 -8.94
C VAL A 326 23.53 -4.97 -7.78
N LYS A 327 24.82 -4.62 -7.98
CA LYS A 327 25.58 -3.85 -6.99
C LYS A 327 25.01 -2.45 -6.78
N GLN A 328 24.66 -1.74 -7.84
CA GLN A 328 24.07 -0.40 -7.76
C GLN A 328 22.70 -0.46 -7.08
N HIS A 329 21.89 -1.47 -7.42
CA HIS A 329 20.62 -1.71 -6.73
C HIS A 329 20.82 -1.91 -5.23
N ALA A 330 21.69 -2.87 -4.84
CA ALA A 330 21.92 -3.19 -3.43
C ALA A 330 22.50 -2.02 -2.63
N TYR A 331 23.38 -1.21 -3.22
CA TYR A 331 24.06 -0.14 -2.50
C TYR A 331 23.32 1.20 -2.58
N ASN A 332 23.10 1.74 -3.80
CA ASN A 332 22.55 3.09 -3.95
C ASN A 332 21.04 3.15 -3.74
N PHE A 333 20.30 2.15 -4.27
CA PHE A 333 18.85 2.15 -4.15
C PHE A 333 18.40 1.60 -2.80
N LEU A 334 18.88 0.42 -2.40
CA LEU A 334 18.48 -0.20 -1.16
C LEU A 334 19.22 0.41 0.04
N GLN A 335 20.52 0.15 0.21
CA GLN A 335 21.20 0.53 1.46
C GLN A 335 21.21 2.04 1.75
N GLN A 336 21.37 2.90 0.74
CA GLN A 336 21.39 4.35 0.92
C GLN A 336 20.02 5.00 0.82
N GLY A 337 19.03 4.32 0.23
CA GLY A 337 17.68 4.82 0.00
C GLY A 337 16.62 4.04 0.78
N TYR A 338 15.98 3.08 0.13
CA TYR A 338 14.82 2.38 0.68
C TYR A 338 15.01 1.65 2.01
N LEU A 339 16.25 1.34 2.41
CA LEU A 339 16.58 0.74 3.71
C LEU A 339 17.25 1.73 4.67
N ASN A 340 17.20 3.00 4.38
CA ASN A 340 17.77 4.06 5.21
C ASN A 340 16.66 4.85 5.92
N PRO A 341 16.47 4.70 7.23
CA PRO A 341 15.41 5.42 7.96
C PRO A 341 15.49 6.96 7.91
N ASN A 342 16.61 7.51 7.41
CA ASN A 342 16.80 8.95 7.22
C ASN A 342 16.51 9.42 5.78
N ASP A 343 16.19 8.51 4.86
CA ASP A 343 15.82 8.84 3.47
C ASP A 343 14.30 8.96 3.34
N SER A 344 13.83 9.92 2.53
CA SER A 344 12.39 10.17 2.34
C SER A 344 11.65 9.01 1.65
N ARG A 345 12.37 8.08 1.01
CA ARG A 345 11.78 6.88 0.38
C ARG A 345 11.56 5.74 1.36
N TYR A 346 12.03 5.86 2.60
CA TYR A 346 11.93 4.81 3.59
C TYR A 346 10.53 4.76 4.23
N HIS A 347 9.85 3.64 4.08
CA HIS A 347 8.58 3.31 4.73
C HIS A 347 8.59 1.88 5.30
N GLY A 348 9.79 1.34 5.56
CA GLY A 348 10.05 -0.04 5.96
C GLY A 348 10.81 -0.82 4.90
N SER A 349 11.56 -1.84 5.30
CA SER A 349 12.50 -2.58 4.45
C SER A 349 11.93 -3.84 3.80
N TRP A 350 10.63 -4.00 3.76
CA TRP A 350 9.90 -5.11 3.11
C TRP A 350 9.26 -4.62 1.79
N PHE A 351 8.82 -5.54 0.94
CA PHE A 351 8.12 -5.16 -0.30
C PHE A 351 6.89 -4.32 0.00
N GLY A 352 6.05 -4.79 0.93
CA GLY A 352 4.93 -4.04 1.46
C GLY A 352 3.77 -3.82 0.50
N ASP A 353 3.03 -2.76 0.78
CA ASP A 353 1.85 -2.29 0.08
C ASP A 353 1.89 -0.76 -0.07
N LYS A 354 0.76 -0.11 -0.36
CA LYS A 354 0.71 1.36 -0.44
C LYS A 354 0.69 2.06 0.91
N ALA A 355 0.53 1.31 2.03
CA ALA A 355 0.56 1.85 3.39
C ALA A 355 1.94 1.69 4.06
N SER A 356 2.73 0.69 3.68
CA SER A 356 4.03 0.43 4.30
C SER A 356 4.97 -0.35 3.38
N GLY A 357 6.28 -0.22 3.63
CA GLY A 357 7.32 -0.88 2.85
C GLY A 357 7.76 -0.10 1.61
N ILE A 358 8.53 -0.78 0.77
CA ILE A 358 9.16 -0.17 -0.42
C ILE A 358 8.11 0.30 -1.44
N ASN A 359 6.97 -0.41 -1.57
CA ASN A 359 5.93 -0.07 -2.55
C ASN A 359 5.32 1.33 -2.35
N VAL A 360 5.37 1.89 -1.15
CA VAL A 360 4.85 3.26 -0.90
C VAL A 360 5.46 4.26 -1.88
N SER A 361 6.77 4.19 -2.10
CA SER A 361 7.52 5.16 -2.92
C SER A 361 8.12 4.57 -4.20
N TYR A 362 8.12 3.24 -4.40
CA TYR A 362 8.81 2.61 -5.53
C TYR A 362 7.98 2.58 -6.81
N ALA A 363 6.73 2.17 -6.72
CA ALA A 363 5.89 1.92 -7.89
C ALA A 363 4.51 2.59 -7.80
N SER A 364 3.95 2.96 -8.95
CA SER A 364 2.55 3.37 -9.09
C SER A 364 1.57 2.20 -9.04
N ASP A 365 2.03 0.99 -9.31
CA ASP A 365 1.26 -0.25 -9.18
C ASP A 365 0.91 -0.51 -7.71
N PRO A 366 -0.39 -0.50 -7.33
CA PRO A 366 -0.77 -0.71 -5.92
C PRO A 366 -0.39 -2.10 -5.40
N TYR A 367 -0.26 -3.08 -6.26
CA TYR A 367 0.05 -4.47 -5.91
C TYR A 367 1.47 -4.91 -6.28
N TRP A 368 2.37 -3.96 -6.55
CA TRP A 368 3.77 -4.24 -6.86
C TRP A 368 4.46 -5.10 -5.78
N GLY A 369 4.23 -4.77 -4.51
CA GLY A 369 4.82 -5.52 -3.40
C GLY A 369 4.34 -6.97 -3.33
N GLU A 370 3.06 -7.24 -3.62
CA GLU A 370 2.52 -8.60 -3.73
C GLU A 370 3.09 -9.36 -4.94
N LYS A 371 3.25 -8.67 -6.09
CA LYS A 371 3.84 -9.27 -7.30
C LYS A 371 5.30 -9.67 -7.05
N ALA A 372 6.09 -8.80 -6.44
CA ALA A 372 7.46 -9.13 -6.03
C ALA A 372 7.51 -10.28 -5.01
N ALA A 373 6.61 -10.27 -4.02
CA ALA A 373 6.49 -11.32 -3.02
C ALA A 373 6.07 -12.67 -3.62
N SER A 374 5.24 -12.67 -4.67
CA SER A 374 4.84 -13.87 -5.41
C SER A 374 6.06 -14.59 -5.99
N PHE A 375 6.98 -13.87 -6.62
CA PHE A 375 8.22 -14.47 -7.12
C PHE A 375 9.06 -15.07 -5.99
N TYR A 376 9.18 -14.38 -4.86
CA TYR A 376 9.91 -14.92 -3.72
C TYR A 376 9.23 -16.15 -3.13
N TYR A 377 7.92 -16.16 -3.01
CA TYR A 377 7.14 -17.32 -2.54
C TYR A 377 7.41 -18.56 -3.41
N HIS A 378 7.40 -18.43 -4.73
CA HIS A 378 7.67 -19.54 -5.64
C HIS A 378 9.14 -20.00 -5.61
N LEU A 379 10.10 -19.12 -5.32
CA LEU A 379 11.49 -19.51 -5.11
C LEU A 379 11.68 -20.29 -3.80
N ASP A 380 10.88 -19.99 -2.77
CA ASP A 380 10.96 -20.61 -1.44
C ASP A 380 9.75 -21.55 -1.17
N GLU A 381 9.32 -22.31 -2.18
CA GLU A 381 8.18 -23.26 -2.06
C GLU A 381 8.35 -24.22 -0.90
N ASP A 382 9.57 -24.70 -0.64
CA ASP A 382 9.90 -25.57 0.48
C ASP A 382 9.93 -24.84 1.83
N GLY A 383 9.82 -23.51 1.86
CA GLY A 383 9.81 -22.67 3.06
C GLY A 383 11.15 -22.60 3.80
N ILE A 384 12.27 -22.83 3.10
CA ILE A 384 13.63 -22.84 3.68
C ILE A 384 13.98 -21.48 4.27
N ASP A 385 13.78 -20.40 3.51
CA ASP A 385 14.06 -19.04 3.96
C ASP A 385 13.08 -18.60 5.04
N LYS A 386 11.79 -19.00 4.90
CA LYS A 386 10.75 -18.71 5.87
C LYS A 386 11.03 -19.34 7.23
N GLU A 387 11.48 -20.58 7.28
CA GLU A 387 11.83 -21.27 8.54
C GLU A 387 13.02 -20.61 9.25
N LYS A 388 14.03 -20.18 8.48
CA LYS A 388 15.30 -19.63 9.00
C LYS A 388 15.26 -18.15 9.34
N ASN A 389 14.27 -17.42 8.85
CA ASN A 389 14.12 -15.98 9.09
C ASN A 389 12.81 -15.68 9.85
N PRO A 390 12.73 -15.87 11.16
CA PRO A 390 11.55 -15.54 11.94
C PRO A 390 11.30 -14.01 11.95
N ILE A 391 10.10 -13.61 11.56
CA ILE A 391 9.66 -12.22 11.58
C ILE A 391 8.41 -12.06 12.45
N GLN A 392 8.19 -10.84 12.91
CA GLN A 392 6.91 -10.40 13.47
C GLN A 392 6.48 -9.11 12.78
N THR A 393 5.23 -9.09 12.33
CA THR A 393 4.62 -7.93 11.68
C THR A 393 3.39 -7.51 12.46
N ILE A 394 3.31 -6.23 12.81
CA ILE A 394 2.17 -5.65 13.54
C ILE A 394 1.92 -4.21 13.09
N GLU A 395 0.70 -3.74 13.27
CA GLU A 395 0.37 -2.32 13.30
C GLU A 395 0.61 -1.79 14.71
N LEU A 396 1.36 -0.70 14.85
CA LEU A 396 1.79 -0.17 16.14
C LEU A 396 0.67 0.57 16.87
N SER A 397 0.43 0.19 18.12
CA SER A 397 -0.50 0.91 19.02
C SER A 397 0.11 2.16 19.67
N SER A 398 1.44 2.32 19.61
CA SER A 398 2.23 3.45 20.14
C SER A 398 3.56 3.58 19.40
N ASP A 399 4.22 4.73 19.50
CA ASP A 399 5.55 4.93 18.92
C ASP A 399 6.55 3.86 19.40
N LEU A 400 7.32 3.28 18.46
CA LEU A 400 8.33 2.26 18.72
C LEU A 400 9.72 2.83 18.46
N LYS A 401 10.53 2.94 19.52
CA LYS A 401 11.93 3.36 19.42
C LYS A 401 12.83 2.18 19.05
N VAL A 402 13.60 2.33 17.99
CA VAL A 402 14.69 1.43 17.62
C VAL A 402 15.98 1.99 18.18
N CYS A 403 16.60 1.24 19.10
CA CYS A 403 17.76 1.68 19.85
C CYS A 403 19.05 1.02 19.35
N ALA A 404 20.14 1.74 19.43
CA ALA A 404 21.50 1.27 19.16
C ALA A 404 21.91 0.08 20.05
N PRO A 405 23.04 -0.60 19.77
CA PRO A 405 23.55 -1.71 20.58
C PRO A 405 23.70 -1.42 22.07
N ASN A 406 23.91 -0.17 22.44
CA ASN A 406 23.99 0.25 23.85
C ASN A 406 22.60 0.34 24.54
N LYS A 407 21.49 0.12 23.82
CA LYS A 407 20.09 0.16 24.31
C LYS A 407 19.66 1.53 24.88
N LYS A 408 20.40 2.61 24.61
CA LYS A 408 20.17 3.97 25.11
C LYS A 408 19.92 4.95 23.96
N ASP A 409 20.83 4.98 23.00
CA ASP A 409 20.75 5.92 21.88
C ASP A 409 19.67 5.45 20.91
N VAL A 410 18.77 6.35 20.52
CA VAL A 410 17.68 6.06 19.59
C VAL A 410 18.20 6.30 18.17
N LEU A 411 18.15 5.25 17.35
CA LEU A 411 18.54 5.32 15.93
C LEU A 411 17.44 5.96 15.08
N TYR A 412 16.20 5.54 15.29
CA TYR A 412 15.00 6.03 14.63
C TYR A 412 13.75 5.58 15.40
N THR A 413 12.60 6.08 15.00
CA THR A 413 11.33 5.79 15.67
C THR A 413 10.25 5.54 14.63
N TYR A 414 9.62 4.36 14.68
CA TYR A 414 8.38 4.10 13.99
C TYR A 414 7.22 4.75 14.73
N LYS A 415 6.24 5.28 14.02
CA LYS A 415 5.11 5.99 14.59
C LYS A 415 3.94 5.08 14.88
N LYS A 416 3.12 5.47 15.84
CA LYS A 416 1.82 4.85 16.07
C LYS A 416 1.01 4.78 14.77
N GLY A 417 0.40 3.61 14.49
CA GLY A 417 -0.39 3.36 13.30
C GLY A 417 0.42 2.84 12.11
N GLU A 418 1.76 2.90 12.15
CA GLU A 418 2.58 2.27 11.11
C GLU A 418 2.57 0.75 11.24
N ILE A 419 2.53 0.07 10.09
CA ILE A 419 2.78 -1.37 9.99
C ILE A 419 4.30 -1.56 10.02
N VAL A 420 4.78 -2.36 10.95
CA VAL A 420 6.21 -2.63 11.15
C VAL A 420 6.47 -4.13 11.15
N SER A 421 7.43 -4.55 10.34
CA SER A 421 7.94 -5.92 10.31
C SER A 421 9.38 -5.98 10.77
N ILE A 422 9.67 -6.85 11.71
CA ILE A 422 11.01 -7.01 12.28
C ILE A 422 11.54 -8.43 12.11
N HIS A 423 12.82 -8.55 11.78
CA HIS A 423 13.55 -9.81 11.82
C HIS A 423 14.19 -9.97 13.21
N ILE A 424 13.74 -10.97 13.97
CA ILE A 424 14.17 -11.22 15.34
C ILE A 424 15.43 -12.10 15.32
N LEU A 425 16.57 -11.53 15.67
CA LEU A 425 17.84 -12.25 15.81
C LEU A 425 17.92 -13.01 17.12
N LYS A 426 17.36 -12.43 18.20
CA LYS A 426 17.39 -13.04 19.54
C LYS A 426 16.38 -12.36 20.46
N GLU A 427 15.74 -13.17 21.30
CA GLU A 427 14.97 -12.68 22.44
C GLU A 427 15.88 -12.49 23.66
N GLU A 428 15.76 -11.32 24.30
CA GLU A 428 16.44 -10.99 25.54
C GLU A 428 15.42 -10.51 26.59
N ILE A 429 15.85 -10.39 27.85
CA ILE A 429 14.98 -9.88 28.91
C ILE A 429 14.57 -8.44 28.59
N GLY A 430 13.27 -8.22 28.37
CA GLY A 430 12.67 -6.90 28.06
C GLY A 430 12.94 -6.38 26.65
N TYR A 431 13.74 -7.05 25.81
CA TYR A 431 14.11 -6.59 24.47
C TYR A 431 14.06 -7.69 23.42
N TYR A 432 13.81 -7.30 22.18
CA TYR A 432 14.21 -8.04 21.00
C TYR A 432 15.50 -7.43 20.45
N LYS A 433 16.50 -8.28 20.17
CA LYS A 433 17.61 -7.96 19.30
C LYS A 433 17.16 -8.22 17.88
N ILE A 434 17.21 -7.21 17.02
CA ILE A 434 16.70 -7.24 15.65
C ILE A 434 17.78 -6.91 14.64
N SER A 435 17.60 -7.29 13.38
CA SER A 435 18.39 -6.74 12.29
C SER A 435 18.15 -5.24 12.21
N SER A 436 19.22 -4.43 12.11
CA SER A 436 19.09 -2.99 11.88
C SER A 436 18.74 -2.72 10.42
N GLU A 437 17.92 -1.73 10.14
CA GLU A 437 17.57 -1.34 8.76
C GLU A 437 18.78 -0.80 7.97
N ALA A 438 19.58 0.03 8.61
CA ALA A 438 20.82 0.54 8.05
C ALA A 438 22.04 0.08 8.88
N PRO A 439 23.27 0.15 8.31
CA PRO A 439 24.48 -0.11 9.08
C PRO A 439 24.60 0.77 10.31
N VAL A 440 24.96 0.15 11.46
CA VAL A 440 25.19 0.85 12.73
C VAL A 440 26.68 0.91 13.00
N LYS A 441 27.19 2.11 13.27
CA LYS A 441 28.57 2.37 13.69
C LYS A 441 28.56 3.42 14.79
N ASP A 442 29.34 3.19 15.85
CA ASP A 442 29.47 4.11 16.99
C ASP A 442 28.12 4.50 17.63
N ASN A 443 27.16 3.56 17.66
CA ASN A 443 25.77 3.70 18.10
C ASN A 443 24.92 4.70 17.28
N ASP A 444 25.27 4.93 16.03
CA ASP A 444 24.50 5.76 15.10
C ASP A 444 24.35 5.06 13.75
N LEU A 445 23.35 5.48 12.93
CA LEU A 445 23.18 5.00 11.57
C LEU A 445 24.29 5.53 10.66
N ASN A 446 24.92 4.65 9.89
CA ASN A 446 25.95 5.03 8.95
C ASN A 446 25.86 4.21 7.67
N VAL A 447 25.03 4.68 6.73
CA VAL A 447 24.73 4.00 5.45
C VAL A 447 25.96 3.74 4.58
N ASN A 448 27.06 4.48 4.78
CA ASN A 448 28.31 4.30 4.05
C ASN A 448 29.19 3.20 4.68
N SER A 449 28.85 2.71 5.87
CA SER A 449 29.57 1.64 6.54
C SER A 449 29.19 0.27 6.00
N LYS A 450 30.03 -0.73 6.30
CA LYS A 450 29.67 -2.13 6.11
C LYS A 450 28.59 -2.54 7.10
N TYR A 451 27.60 -3.29 6.62
CA TYR A 451 26.50 -3.79 7.46
C TYR A 451 26.96 -4.88 8.47
N LYS A 452 28.12 -5.43 8.31
CA LYS A 452 28.63 -6.55 9.13
C LYS A 452 28.40 -6.30 10.62
N ASN A 453 27.70 -7.23 11.27
CA ASN A 453 27.34 -7.19 12.70
C ASN A 453 26.42 -6.02 13.09
N SER A 454 25.75 -5.39 12.16
CA SER A 454 24.79 -4.33 12.46
C SER A 454 23.48 -4.92 13.00
N TYR A 455 23.11 -4.50 14.19
CA TYR A 455 21.86 -4.89 14.86
C TYR A 455 21.38 -3.74 15.73
N ALA A 456 20.11 -3.83 16.09
CA ALA A 456 19.44 -2.85 16.94
C ALA A 456 18.62 -3.55 18.02
N TYR A 457 18.03 -2.78 18.92
CA TYR A 457 17.13 -3.27 19.94
C TYR A 457 15.81 -2.52 19.95
N ILE A 458 14.72 -3.25 20.18
CA ILE A 458 13.43 -2.68 20.53
C ILE A 458 12.95 -3.25 21.86
N LYS A 459 12.19 -2.46 22.62
CA LYS A 459 11.56 -2.96 23.85
C LYS A 459 10.35 -3.81 23.50
N LYS A 460 10.23 -5.01 24.11
CA LYS A 460 9.08 -5.89 23.94
C LYS A 460 7.76 -5.24 24.37
N SER A 461 7.79 -4.39 25.39
CA SER A 461 6.62 -3.67 25.89
C SER A 461 6.03 -2.68 24.88
N ASP A 462 6.87 -2.14 24.00
CA ASP A 462 6.51 -1.09 23.06
C ASP A 462 6.12 -1.66 21.67
N PHE A 463 6.47 -2.92 21.42
CA PHE A 463 6.14 -3.66 20.20
C PHE A 463 4.86 -4.47 20.38
N LYS A 464 3.70 -3.78 20.25
CA LYS A 464 2.34 -4.33 20.48
C LYS A 464 1.27 -3.49 19.78
#